data_a327ea54ce207071d4ccdbd32c9f4137
#
_entry.id   a327ea54ce207071d4ccdbd32c9f4137
#
_cell.length_a   1.000
_cell.length_b   1.000
_cell.length_c   1.000
_cell.angle_alpha   90.00
_cell.angle_beta   90.00
_cell.angle_gamma   90.00
#
_symmetry.space_group_name_H-M   'P 1'
#
loop_
_entity.id
_entity.type
_entity.pdbx_description
1 polymer ?
#
loop_
_entity_poly.entity_id
_entity_poly.type
_entity_poly.pdbx_seq_one_letter_code
_entity_poly.pdbx_strand_id
1 'polypeptide(L)' 'MKILDAINEQANFELESAYVYLTMSSYMADQDMAGMKHFMDLQAKEEIEHAEKMIGFLQEVGYAVKYRPVDPGDG' A
#
# COMPACT_ATOMS: atom_id res chain seq x y z
N MET A 1 11.36 7.16 18.55
CA MET A 1 10.31 6.66 19.46
C MET A 1 9.71 5.40 18.87
N LYS A 2 9.64 4.34 19.67
CA LYS A 2 9.22 3.02 19.17
C LYS A 2 7.84 3.00 18.53
N ILE A 3 6.88 3.74 19.07
CA ILE A 3 5.54 3.76 18.52
C ILE A 3 5.51 4.42 17.14
N LEU A 4 6.32 5.46 16.95
CA LEU A 4 6.39 6.11 15.64
C LEU A 4 7.06 5.20 14.63
N ASP A 5 8.07 4.45 15.04
CA ASP A 5 8.70 3.45 14.17
C ASP A 5 7.69 2.38 13.77
N ALA A 6 6.84 1.95 14.71
CA ALA A 6 5.81 0.94 14.42
C ALA A 6 4.79 1.47 13.43
N ILE A 7 4.38 2.74 13.55
CA ILE A 7 3.46 3.37 12.61
C ILE A 7 4.09 3.44 11.23
N ASN A 8 5.39 3.79 11.17
CA ASN A 8 6.12 3.83 9.90
C ASN A 8 6.15 2.45 9.23
N GLU A 9 6.40 1.40 10.01
CA GLU A 9 6.37 0.02 9.49
C GLU A 9 4.99 -0.34 8.98
N GLN A 10 3.93 0.03 9.72
CA GLN A 10 2.56 -0.26 9.30
C GLN A 10 2.21 0.47 8.01
N ALA A 11 2.65 1.72 7.86
CA ALA A 11 2.41 2.47 6.62
C ALA A 11 3.06 1.77 5.42
N ASN A 12 4.28 1.28 5.59
CA ASN A 12 4.96 0.52 4.54
C ASN A 12 4.23 -0.78 4.23
N PHE A 13 3.72 -1.47 5.25
CA PHE A 13 2.93 -2.68 5.04
C PHE A 13 1.69 -2.39 4.20
N GLU A 14 0.99 -1.28 4.47
CA GLU A 14 -0.19 -0.90 3.70
C GLU A 14 0.16 -0.62 2.24
N LEU A 15 1.31 0.03 1.98
CA LEU A 15 1.77 0.29 0.62
C LEU A 15 2.12 -1.01 -0.10
N GLU A 16 2.75 -1.95 0.58
CA GLU A 16 3.04 -3.26 0.01
C GLU A 16 1.77 -4.02 -0.33
N SER A 17 0.76 -3.94 0.54
CA SER A 17 -0.54 -4.57 0.31
C SER A 17 -1.22 -3.96 -0.91
N ALA A 18 -1.15 -2.63 -1.06
CA ALA A 18 -1.69 -1.95 -2.24
C ALA A 18 -1.02 -2.47 -3.52
N TYR A 19 0.29 -2.65 -3.49
CA TYR A 19 1.03 -3.15 -4.64
C TYR A 19 0.56 -4.55 -5.02
N VAL A 20 0.34 -5.42 -4.02
CA VAL A 20 -0.19 -6.77 -4.26
C VAL A 20 -1.57 -6.70 -4.93
N TYR A 21 -2.46 -5.85 -4.42
CA TYR A 21 -3.78 -5.69 -5.02
C TYR A 21 -3.71 -5.18 -6.46
N LEU A 22 -2.80 -4.26 -6.76
CA LEU A 22 -2.62 -3.76 -8.12
C LEU A 22 -2.11 -4.86 -9.05
N THR A 23 -1.21 -5.71 -8.56
CA THR A 23 -0.73 -6.86 -9.33
C THR A 23 -1.88 -7.83 -9.63
N MET A 24 -2.72 -8.10 -8.65
CA MET A 24 -3.88 -8.96 -8.81
C MET A 24 -4.89 -8.34 -9.78
N SER A 25 -5.08 -7.03 -9.71
CA SER A 25 -5.95 -6.29 -10.62
C SER A 25 -5.50 -6.49 -12.07
N SER A 26 -4.21 -6.37 -12.33
CA SER A 26 -3.66 -6.56 -13.67
C SER A 26 -3.88 -7.99 -14.17
N TYR A 27 -3.71 -8.96 -13.28
CA TYR A 27 -3.97 -10.36 -13.61
C TYR A 27 -5.45 -10.56 -13.97
N MET A 28 -6.35 -9.98 -13.19
CA MET A 28 -7.79 -10.10 -13.45
C MET A 28 -8.18 -9.44 -14.76
N ALA A 29 -7.55 -8.34 -15.12
CA ALA A 29 -7.77 -7.68 -16.40
C ALA A 29 -7.39 -8.61 -17.56
N ASP A 30 -6.26 -9.31 -17.43
CA ASP A 30 -5.80 -10.24 -18.45
C ASP A 30 -6.74 -11.45 -18.61
N GLN A 31 -7.49 -11.78 -17.56
CA GLN A 31 -8.44 -12.89 -17.56
C GLN A 31 -9.87 -12.44 -17.91
N ASP A 32 -10.04 -11.21 -18.36
CA ASP A 32 -11.36 -10.63 -18.68
C ASP A 32 -12.33 -10.67 -17.48
N MET A 33 -11.80 -10.49 -16.28
CA MET A 33 -12.60 -10.51 -15.06
C MET A 33 -12.78 -9.09 -14.52
N ALA A 34 -13.54 -8.27 -15.26
CA ALA A 34 -13.68 -6.84 -14.96
C ALA A 34 -14.21 -6.55 -13.55
N GLY A 35 -15.13 -7.36 -13.06
CA GLY A 35 -15.68 -7.17 -11.72
C GLY A 35 -14.63 -7.40 -10.63
N MET A 36 -13.83 -8.44 -10.79
CA MET A 36 -12.75 -8.75 -9.86
C MET A 36 -11.65 -7.71 -9.94
N LYS A 37 -11.34 -7.25 -11.16
CA LYS A 37 -10.38 -6.17 -11.35
C LYS A 37 -10.81 -4.93 -10.58
N HIS A 38 -12.08 -4.54 -10.73
CA HIS A 38 -12.61 -3.36 -10.04
C HIS A 38 -12.50 -3.50 -8.51
N PHE A 39 -12.83 -4.68 -7.99
CA PHE A 39 -12.71 -4.96 -6.56
C PHE A 39 -11.25 -4.77 -6.08
N MET A 40 -10.29 -5.32 -6.82
CA MET A 40 -8.87 -5.20 -6.48
C MET A 40 -8.38 -3.76 -6.53
N ASP A 41 -8.84 -2.99 -7.53
CA ASP A 41 -8.49 -1.58 -7.64
C ASP A 41 -9.00 -0.79 -6.44
N LEU A 42 -10.21 -1.07 -5.97
CA LEU A 42 -10.77 -0.42 -4.78
C LEU A 42 -9.98 -0.77 -3.52
N GLN A 43 -9.58 -2.04 -3.38
CA GLN A 43 -8.77 -2.46 -2.24
C GLN A 43 -7.41 -1.76 -2.23
N ALA A 44 -6.77 -1.66 -3.40
CA ALA A 44 -5.50 -0.95 -3.51
C ALA A 44 -5.65 0.50 -3.09
N LYS A 45 -6.72 1.17 -3.53
CA LYS A 45 -6.99 2.56 -3.18
C LYS A 45 -7.15 2.73 -1.67
N GLU A 46 -7.90 1.83 -1.02
CA GLU A 46 -8.09 1.88 0.43
C GLU A 46 -6.78 1.74 1.19
N GLU A 47 -5.91 0.80 0.76
CA GLU A 47 -4.63 0.60 1.41
C GLU A 47 -3.74 1.83 1.27
N ILE A 48 -3.76 2.49 0.11
CA ILE A 48 -3.01 3.72 -0.12
C ILE A 48 -3.54 4.84 0.79
N GLU A 49 -4.84 4.97 0.92
CA GLU A 49 -5.44 5.98 1.80
C GLU A 49 -5.04 5.76 3.26
N HIS A 50 -5.02 4.50 3.72
CA HIS A 50 -4.54 4.16 5.06
C HIS A 50 -3.09 4.59 5.25
N ALA A 51 -2.24 4.27 4.28
CA ALA A 51 -0.83 4.63 4.34
C ALA A 51 -0.65 6.15 4.36
N GLU A 52 -1.39 6.87 3.54
CA GLU A 52 -1.31 8.33 3.48
C GLU A 52 -1.66 8.98 4.81
N LYS A 53 -2.67 8.45 5.50
CA LYS A 53 -3.06 8.97 6.82
C LYS A 53 -1.94 8.76 7.84
N MET A 54 -1.33 7.59 7.85
CA MET A 54 -0.23 7.28 8.75
C MET A 54 0.99 8.15 8.46
N ILE A 55 1.33 8.28 7.19
CA ILE A 55 2.47 9.09 6.74
C ILE A 55 2.23 10.56 7.10
N GLY A 56 1.02 11.06 6.85
CA GLY A 56 0.67 12.44 7.20
C GLY A 56 0.81 12.72 8.69
N PHE A 57 0.38 11.78 9.54
CA PHE A 57 0.56 11.90 10.97
C PHE A 57 2.03 11.95 11.35
N LEU A 58 2.83 11.04 10.80
CA LEU A 58 4.27 10.99 11.08
C LEU A 58 4.95 12.29 10.70
N GLN A 59 4.62 12.84 9.54
CA GLN A 59 5.16 14.11 9.07
C GLN A 59 4.75 15.26 10.01
N GLU A 60 3.51 15.24 10.46
CA GLU A 60 2.99 16.28 11.36
C GLU A 60 3.73 16.32 12.69
N VAL A 61 4.11 15.16 13.22
CA VAL A 61 4.86 15.09 14.49
C VAL A 61 6.37 15.18 14.29
N GLY A 62 6.83 15.43 13.07
CA GLY A 62 8.25 15.65 12.79
C GLY A 62 9.07 14.37 12.64
N TYR A 63 8.42 13.24 12.42
CA TYR A 63 9.12 11.98 12.19
C TYR A 63 9.62 11.92 10.75
N ALA A 64 10.88 11.52 10.55
CA ALA A 64 11.46 11.35 9.23
C ALA A 64 10.98 10.02 8.64
N VAL A 65 9.94 10.09 7.83
CA VAL A 65 9.32 8.90 7.22
C VAL A 65 10.34 8.13 6.38
N LYS A 66 10.36 6.82 6.55
CA LYS A 66 11.23 5.93 5.79
C LYS A 66 10.37 4.99 4.96
N TYR A 67 10.66 4.94 3.67
CA TYR A 67 9.96 4.04 2.74
C TYR A 67 10.83 2.85 2.44
N ARG A 68 10.25 1.66 2.45
CA ARG A 68 10.97 0.47 2.02
C ARG A 68 10.86 0.33 0.51
N PRO A 69 11.93 -0.14 -0.17
CA PRO A 69 11.83 -0.45 -1.58
C PRO A 69 10.78 -1.54 -1.78
N VAL A 70 9.95 -1.37 -2.82
CA VAL A 70 8.98 -2.41 -3.18
C VAL A 70 9.72 -3.40 -4.07
N ASP A 71 9.78 -4.66 -3.61
CA ASP A 71 10.34 -5.74 -4.41
C ASP A 71 9.29 -6.12 -5.46
N PRO A 72 9.59 -5.95 -6.75
CA PRO A 72 8.62 -6.31 -7.79
C PRO A 72 8.42 -7.82 -7.92
N GLY A 73 9.14 -8.61 -7.12
CA GLY A 73 9.07 -10.04 -7.20
C GLY A 73 9.91 -10.57 -8.35
N ASP A 74 9.76 -11.85 -8.61
CA ASP A 74 10.50 -12.52 -9.68
C ASP A 74 9.77 -12.45 -11.01
N GLY A 75 8.91 -11.47 -11.13
CA GLY A 75 8.07 -11.31 -12.30
C GLY A 75 8.81 -11.02 -13.56
#